data_801ad9322101d5eefe36fe8cd80c70fa
#
_entry.id   801ad9322101d5eefe36fe8cd80c70fa
#
_cell.length_a   1.000
_cell.length_b   1.000
_cell.length_c   1.000
_cell.angle_alpha   90.00
_cell.angle_beta   90.00
_cell.angle_gamma   90.00
#
_symmetry.space_group_name_H-M   'P 1'
#
loop_
_entity.id
_entity.type
_entity.pdbx_description
1 polymer ?
#
loop_
_entity_poly.entity_id
_entity_poly.type
_entity_poly.pdbx_seq_one_letter_code
_entity_poly.pdbx_strand_id
1 'polypeptide(L)'
;HRIARRQRQMCIRDRLEYEYMPAQLKEPYISRKRAVGYALYELYGIKRDDYPARKAAGLRNFEFFGAPVGIFFRMDRELLHGSWLDVGMFMQNIMILARGKGLETCPQQAWCEFGPIVHKVLNIPDEEIIISGMSMGYAAEAPENTLVSERVPLDEFTTFLS
;
A
#
# COMPACT_ATOMS: atom_id res chain seq x y z
N HIS A 1 10.59 -19.55 -22.82
CA HIS A 1 10.16 -18.23 -22.32
C HIS A 1 8.74 -18.23 -21.69
N ARG A 2 7.75 -18.99 -22.21
CA ARG A 2 6.38 -19.08 -21.60
C ARG A 2 6.36 -19.88 -20.30
N ILE A 3 7.13 -20.94 -20.16
CA ILE A 3 7.19 -21.79 -18.95
C ILE A 3 7.84 -21.01 -17.80
N ALA A 4 8.94 -20.31 -18.05
CA ALA A 4 9.61 -19.49 -17.04
C ALA A 4 8.75 -18.31 -16.55
N ARG A 5 7.90 -17.71 -17.41
CA ARG A 5 6.91 -16.71 -17.00
C ARG A 5 5.81 -17.31 -16.12
N ARG A 6 5.29 -18.51 -16.45
CA ARG A 6 4.28 -19.20 -15.63
C ARG A 6 4.85 -19.62 -14.27
N GLN A 7 6.08 -20.13 -14.22
CA GLN A 7 6.75 -20.48 -12.96
C GLN A 7 7.02 -19.24 -12.10
N ARG A 8 7.48 -18.11 -12.69
CA ARG A 8 7.63 -16.85 -11.94
C ARG A 8 6.29 -16.30 -11.42
N GLN A 9 5.21 -16.40 -12.20
CA GLN A 9 3.87 -16.02 -11.76
C GLN A 9 3.32 -16.95 -10.66
N MET A 10 3.58 -18.24 -10.72
CA MET A 10 3.24 -19.19 -9.65
C MET A 10 4.00 -18.86 -8.36
N CYS A 11 5.33 -18.68 -8.43
CA CYS A 11 6.12 -18.31 -7.25
C CYS A 11 5.75 -16.96 -6.61
N ILE A 12 5.16 -16.04 -7.38
CA ILE A 12 4.67 -14.75 -6.85
C ILE A 12 3.29 -14.94 -6.22
N ARG A 13 2.38 -15.72 -6.85
CA ARG A 13 1.06 -16.03 -6.28
C ARG A 13 1.16 -16.79 -4.94
N ASP A 14 2.11 -17.68 -4.79
CA ASP A 14 2.35 -18.42 -3.55
C ASP A 14 2.93 -17.55 -2.42
N ARG A 15 3.22 -16.27 -2.69
CA ARG A 15 3.77 -15.30 -1.72
C ARG A 15 2.79 -14.19 -1.36
N LEU A 16 1.75 -13.98 -2.15
CA LEU A 16 0.74 -12.96 -1.88
C LEU A 16 -0.18 -13.41 -0.78
N GLU A 17 -0.40 -12.57 0.18
CA GLU A 17 -1.42 -12.78 1.21
C GLU A 17 -2.83 -12.77 0.59
N TYR A 18 -3.05 -11.86 -0.37
CA TYR A 18 -4.27 -11.75 -1.18
C TYR A 18 -4.01 -10.89 -2.43
N GLU A 19 -4.90 -10.98 -3.42
CA GLU A 19 -4.83 -10.12 -4.60
C GLU A 19 -5.43 -8.73 -4.27
N TYR A 20 -4.59 -7.73 -4.01
CA TYR A 20 -5.03 -6.36 -3.68
C TYR A 20 -5.22 -5.46 -4.90
N MET A 21 -4.82 -5.91 -6.08
CA MET A 21 -5.04 -5.19 -7.33
C MET A 21 -5.51 -6.15 -8.41
N PRO A 22 -6.41 -5.72 -9.29
CA PRO A 22 -6.80 -6.54 -10.44
C PRO A 22 -5.61 -6.75 -11.37
N ALA A 23 -5.54 -7.92 -12.00
CA ALA A 23 -4.48 -8.27 -12.95
C ALA A 23 -4.34 -7.27 -14.10
N GLN A 24 -5.46 -6.63 -14.48
CA GLN A 24 -5.51 -5.54 -15.47
C GLN A 24 -6.29 -4.36 -14.90
N LEU A 25 -5.59 -3.29 -14.63
CA LEU A 25 -6.20 -2.04 -14.21
C LEU A 25 -6.76 -1.32 -15.46
N LYS A 26 -8.02 -0.90 -15.40
CA LYS A 26 -8.72 -0.19 -16.48
C LYS A 26 -8.64 1.33 -16.28
N GLU A 27 -8.95 2.09 -17.33
CA GLU A 27 -9.19 3.52 -17.19
C GLU A 27 -10.46 3.80 -16.34
N PRO A 28 -10.47 4.87 -15.55
CA PRO A 28 -9.43 5.90 -15.37
C PRO A 28 -8.35 5.53 -14.33
N TYR A 29 -8.44 4.36 -13.70
CA TYR A 29 -7.58 3.99 -12.55
C TYR A 29 -6.10 3.85 -12.94
N ILE A 30 -5.81 3.32 -14.15
CA ILE A 30 -4.43 3.16 -14.60
C ILE A 30 -3.76 4.53 -14.84
N SER A 31 -4.49 5.48 -15.41
CA SER A 31 -3.99 6.85 -15.65
C SER A 31 -3.74 7.57 -14.32
N ARG A 32 -4.67 7.48 -13.36
CA ARG A 32 -4.52 8.05 -12.01
C ARG A 32 -3.32 7.46 -11.26
N LYS A 33 -3.17 6.15 -11.28
CA LYS A 33 -2.01 5.46 -10.68
C LYS A 33 -0.70 5.93 -11.30
N ARG A 34 -0.65 6.06 -12.63
CA ARG A 34 0.55 6.52 -13.34
C ARG A 34 0.88 7.97 -13.01
N ALA A 35 -0.10 8.85 -12.96
CA ALA A 35 0.08 10.26 -12.62
C ALA A 35 0.74 10.42 -11.25
N VAL A 36 0.18 9.79 -10.22
CA VAL A 36 0.75 9.82 -8.85
C VAL A 36 2.16 9.21 -8.83
N GLY A 37 2.36 8.07 -9.50
CA GLY A 37 3.66 7.40 -9.53
C GLY A 37 4.75 8.24 -10.20
N TYR A 38 4.43 8.93 -11.29
CA TYR A 38 5.39 9.80 -11.97
C TYR A 38 5.70 11.05 -11.15
N ALA A 39 4.70 11.71 -10.58
CA ALA A 39 4.90 12.86 -9.71
C ALA A 39 5.78 12.50 -8.49
N LEU A 40 5.57 11.33 -7.89
CA LEU A 40 6.40 10.86 -6.78
C LEU A 40 7.85 10.61 -7.21
N TYR A 41 8.08 9.95 -8.35
CA TYR A 41 9.44 9.73 -8.85
C TYR A 41 10.16 11.01 -9.24
N GLU A 42 9.43 12.01 -9.73
CA GLU A 42 9.99 13.34 -10.00
C GLU A 42 10.51 13.99 -8.72
N LEU A 43 9.74 13.96 -7.63
CA LEU A 43 10.15 14.45 -6.32
C LEU A 43 11.36 13.69 -5.76
N TYR A 44 11.48 12.40 -6.03
CA TYR A 44 12.68 11.61 -5.70
C TYR A 44 13.88 11.88 -6.63
N GLY A 45 13.73 12.67 -7.68
CA GLY A 45 14.76 12.87 -8.70
C GLY A 45 15.05 11.61 -9.53
N ILE A 46 14.11 10.65 -9.57
CA ILE A 46 14.26 9.37 -10.25
C ILE A 46 13.71 9.46 -11.67
N LYS A 47 14.58 9.24 -12.66
CA LYS A 47 14.18 9.26 -14.08
C LYS A 47 13.27 8.07 -14.42
N ARG A 48 12.46 8.26 -15.49
CA ARG A 48 11.47 7.27 -15.92
C ARG A 48 12.08 5.92 -16.31
N ASP A 49 13.28 5.90 -16.84
CA ASP A 49 14.03 4.73 -17.31
C ASP A 49 15.01 4.18 -16.28
N ASP A 50 15.17 4.84 -15.13
CA ASP A 50 15.99 4.36 -14.01
C ASP A 50 15.26 3.31 -13.18
N TYR A 51 15.19 2.10 -13.73
CA TYR A 51 14.54 0.96 -13.05
C TYR A 51 15.23 0.56 -11.73
N PRO A 52 16.58 0.58 -11.61
CA PRO A 52 17.24 0.30 -10.34
C PRO A 52 16.84 1.27 -9.22
N ALA A 53 16.86 2.58 -9.48
CA ALA A 53 16.48 3.59 -8.50
C ALA A 53 14.98 3.47 -8.13
N ARG A 54 14.10 3.21 -9.10
CA ARG A 54 12.68 2.96 -8.85
C ARG A 54 12.45 1.73 -7.98
N LYS A 55 13.21 0.66 -8.21
CA LYS A 55 13.17 -0.54 -7.37
C LYS A 55 13.63 -0.25 -5.95
N ALA A 56 14.73 0.49 -5.80
CA ALA A 56 15.25 0.89 -4.49
C ALA A 56 14.23 1.74 -3.72
N ALA A 57 13.60 2.72 -4.37
CA ALA A 57 12.54 3.52 -3.77
C ALA A 57 11.34 2.65 -3.31
N GLY A 58 10.94 1.66 -4.11
CA GLY A 58 9.88 0.72 -3.74
C GLY A 58 10.24 -0.15 -2.54
N LEU A 59 11.50 -0.54 -2.38
CA LEU A 59 11.97 -1.36 -1.24
C LEU A 59 11.92 -0.62 0.10
N ARG A 60 11.92 0.72 0.10
CA ARG A 60 11.75 1.51 1.34
C ARG A 60 10.42 1.23 2.06
N ASN A 61 9.39 0.69 1.36
CA ASN A 61 8.18 0.19 2.01
C ASN A 61 8.49 -0.83 3.10
N PHE A 62 9.45 -1.72 2.88
CA PHE A 62 9.82 -2.80 3.79
C PHE A 62 10.79 -2.37 4.90
N GLU A 63 11.14 -1.11 4.91
CA GLU A 63 11.87 -0.42 5.97
C GLU A 63 10.96 0.59 6.69
N PHE A 64 9.64 0.51 6.47
CA PHE A 64 8.64 1.49 6.97
C PHE A 64 9.01 2.95 6.66
N PHE A 65 9.71 3.16 5.54
CA PHE A 65 10.27 4.48 5.15
C PHE A 65 11.18 5.12 6.22
N GLY A 66 11.78 4.32 7.10
CA GLY A 66 12.61 4.80 8.20
C GLY A 66 11.82 5.27 9.43
N ALA A 67 10.50 5.06 9.45
CA ALA A 67 9.69 5.40 10.63
C ALA A 67 10.02 4.49 11.83
N PRO A 68 9.99 5.02 13.05
CA PRO A 68 10.34 4.26 14.26
C PRO A 68 9.29 3.22 14.66
N VAL A 69 8.07 3.32 14.11
CA VAL A 69 6.97 2.40 14.41
C VAL A 69 6.41 1.81 13.12
N GLY A 70 6.39 0.48 13.06
CA GLY A 70 5.68 -0.31 12.06
C GLY A 70 4.50 -1.06 12.70
N ILE A 71 3.33 -0.95 12.09
CA ILE A 71 2.10 -1.59 12.55
C ILE A 71 1.66 -2.58 11.47
N PHE A 72 1.23 -3.78 11.86
CA PHE A 72 0.57 -4.73 10.99
C PHE A 72 -0.88 -4.91 11.41
N PHE A 73 -1.79 -4.79 10.45
CA PHE A 73 -3.22 -5.05 10.63
C PHE A 73 -3.50 -6.46 10.12
N ARG A 74 -4.11 -7.26 10.97
CA ARG A 74 -4.46 -8.64 10.69
C ARG A 74 -5.86 -8.94 11.18
N MET A 75 -6.49 -9.93 10.59
CA MET A 75 -7.80 -10.43 11.01
C MET A 75 -7.89 -11.92 10.68
N ASP A 76 -8.91 -12.58 11.19
CA ASP A 76 -9.24 -13.96 10.85
C ASP A 76 -9.53 -14.10 9.34
N ARG A 77 -8.98 -15.15 8.70
CA ARG A 77 -9.16 -15.43 7.26
C ARG A 77 -10.59 -15.73 6.86
N GLU A 78 -11.38 -16.26 7.77
CA GLU A 78 -12.79 -16.60 7.51
C GLU A 78 -13.68 -15.35 7.44
N LEU A 79 -13.21 -14.21 7.93
CA LEU A 79 -13.95 -12.96 7.87
C LEU A 79 -13.99 -12.41 6.45
N LEU A 80 -15.19 -11.97 6.04
CA LEU A 80 -15.47 -11.52 4.68
C LEU A 80 -15.42 -9.97 4.55
N HIS A 81 -15.90 -9.49 3.41
CA HIS A 81 -15.76 -8.09 2.98
C HIS A 81 -16.24 -7.04 3.99
N GLY A 82 -17.24 -7.36 4.83
CA GLY A 82 -17.68 -6.46 5.91
C GLY A 82 -16.56 -6.12 6.89
N SER A 83 -15.85 -7.13 7.36
CA SER A 83 -14.72 -6.95 8.29
C SER A 83 -13.51 -6.25 7.63
N TRP A 84 -13.34 -6.39 6.32
CA TRP A 84 -12.34 -5.60 5.59
C TRP A 84 -12.63 -4.10 5.63
N LEU A 85 -13.92 -3.73 5.53
CA LEU A 85 -14.36 -2.34 5.69
C LEU A 85 -14.10 -1.84 7.12
N ASP A 86 -14.38 -2.68 8.14
CA ASP A 86 -14.13 -2.35 9.54
C ASP A 86 -12.63 -2.10 9.79
N VAL A 87 -11.75 -2.95 9.26
CA VAL A 87 -10.29 -2.75 9.35
C VAL A 87 -9.88 -1.44 8.66
N GLY A 88 -10.42 -1.14 7.48
CA GLY A 88 -10.15 0.13 6.79
C GLY A 88 -10.56 1.36 7.61
N MET A 89 -11.75 1.33 8.23
CA MET A 89 -12.24 2.39 9.12
C MET A 89 -11.37 2.50 10.39
N PHE A 90 -10.95 1.37 10.95
CA PHE A 90 -10.05 1.36 12.10
C PHE A 90 -8.69 1.98 11.77
N MET A 91 -8.11 1.61 10.63
CA MET A 91 -6.86 2.22 10.14
C MET A 91 -7.01 3.73 9.97
N GLN A 92 -8.10 4.19 9.36
CA GLN A 92 -8.38 5.61 9.16
C GLN A 92 -8.48 6.36 10.50
N ASN A 93 -9.11 5.77 11.52
CA ASN A 93 -9.20 6.36 12.85
C ASN A 93 -7.81 6.53 13.48
N ILE A 94 -6.92 5.54 13.34
CA ILE A 94 -5.53 5.65 13.80
C ILE A 94 -4.83 6.81 13.09
N MET A 95 -4.98 6.93 11.77
CA MET A 95 -4.34 8.00 10.99
C MET A 95 -4.80 9.39 11.45
N ILE A 96 -6.11 9.58 11.67
CA ILE A 96 -6.68 10.86 12.15
C ILE A 96 -6.16 11.18 13.55
N LEU A 97 -6.19 10.22 14.48
CA LEU A 97 -5.72 10.41 15.84
C LEU A 97 -4.23 10.67 15.92
N ALA A 98 -3.43 9.98 15.10
CA ALA A 98 -1.99 10.21 14.99
C ALA A 98 -1.72 11.66 14.53
N ARG A 99 -2.43 12.12 13.50
CA ARG A 99 -2.30 13.51 13.01
C ARG A 99 -2.64 14.53 14.07
N GLY A 100 -3.66 14.29 14.89
CA GLY A 100 -4.03 15.13 16.02
C GLY A 100 -2.95 15.19 17.12
N LYS A 101 -1.99 14.26 17.11
CA LYS A 101 -0.84 14.20 18.01
C LYS A 101 0.48 14.65 17.36
N GLY A 102 0.43 15.20 16.15
CA GLY A 102 1.60 15.63 15.39
C GLY A 102 2.39 14.49 14.76
N LEU A 103 1.82 13.29 14.69
CA LEU A 103 2.42 12.13 14.02
C LEU A 103 1.86 11.97 12.60
N GLU A 104 2.70 11.48 11.71
CA GLU A 104 2.32 11.09 10.36
C GLU A 104 2.26 9.57 10.23
N THR A 105 1.44 9.11 9.30
CA THR A 105 1.25 7.69 9.02
C THR A 105 1.24 7.43 7.52
N CYS A 106 1.71 6.25 7.12
CA CYS A 106 1.62 5.79 5.74
C CYS A 106 1.15 4.34 5.70
N PRO A 107 -0.08 4.07 5.24
CA PRO A 107 -0.56 2.70 5.01
C PRO A 107 0.27 2.04 3.90
N GLN A 108 0.63 0.76 4.11
CA GLN A 108 1.57 0.04 3.26
C GLN A 108 1.04 -1.34 2.90
N GLN A 109 0.19 -1.38 1.89
CA GLN A 109 -0.38 -2.64 1.40
C GLN A 109 0.66 -3.53 0.70
N ALA A 110 1.83 -2.97 0.36
CA ALA A 110 2.95 -3.73 -0.21
C ALA A 110 3.37 -4.93 0.65
N TRP A 111 3.15 -4.90 1.96
CA TRP A 111 3.46 -5.99 2.87
C TRP A 111 2.71 -7.29 2.55
N CYS A 112 1.55 -7.23 1.92
CA CYS A 112 0.82 -8.43 1.48
C CYS A 112 1.58 -9.25 0.43
N GLU A 113 2.57 -8.67 -0.26
CA GLU A 113 3.44 -9.38 -1.20
C GLU A 113 4.39 -10.36 -0.51
N PHE A 114 4.58 -10.23 0.79
CA PHE A 114 5.51 -11.02 1.59
C PHE A 114 4.84 -11.69 2.79
N GLY A 115 3.54 -11.96 2.70
CA GLY A 115 2.74 -12.55 3.77
C GLY A 115 3.42 -13.72 4.50
N PRO A 116 3.87 -14.80 3.83
CA PRO A 116 4.53 -15.93 4.47
C PRO A 116 5.79 -15.57 5.26
N ILE A 117 6.53 -14.55 4.83
CA ILE A 117 7.72 -14.08 5.55
C ILE A 117 7.30 -13.34 6.82
N VAL A 118 6.31 -12.47 6.72
CA VAL A 118 5.79 -11.70 7.85
C VAL A 118 5.15 -12.62 8.88
N HIS A 119 4.35 -13.61 8.45
CA HIS A 119 3.78 -14.65 9.32
C HIS A 119 4.88 -15.34 10.13
N LYS A 120 5.93 -15.81 9.46
CA LYS A 120 7.05 -16.49 10.09
C LYS A 120 7.80 -15.60 11.09
N VAL A 121 8.09 -14.35 10.72
CA VAL A 121 8.89 -13.43 11.56
C VAL A 121 8.12 -12.97 12.78
N LEU A 122 6.83 -12.72 12.64
CA LEU A 122 5.97 -12.20 13.70
C LEU A 122 5.19 -13.30 14.44
N ASN A 123 5.38 -14.58 14.10
CA ASN A 123 4.63 -15.72 14.64
C ASN A 123 3.11 -15.51 14.53
N ILE A 124 2.65 -15.05 13.37
CA ILE A 124 1.23 -14.87 13.09
C ILE A 124 0.64 -16.24 12.74
N PRO A 125 -0.47 -16.67 13.36
CA PRO A 125 -1.15 -17.93 13.02
C PRO A 125 -1.61 -17.97 11.56
N ASP A 126 -1.65 -19.16 10.97
CA ASP A 126 -2.09 -19.37 9.57
C ASP A 126 -3.58 -19.05 9.37
N GLU A 127 -4.37 -19.07 10.43
CA GLU A 127 -5.78 -18.70 10.46
C GLU A 127 -6.02 -17.20 10.27
N GLU A 128 -4.98 -16.39 10.44
CA GLU A 128 -5.07 -14.95 10.25
C GLU A 128 -4.54 -14.52 8.88
N ILE A 129 -5.00 -13.38 8.41
CA ILE A 129 -4.56 -12.74 7.17
C ILE A 129 -4.02 -11.33 7.47
N ILE A 130 -2.90 -10.98 6.86
CA ILE A 130 -2.32 -9.65 6.96
C ILE A 130 -3.01 -8.74 5.95
N ILE A 131 -3.73 -7.73 6.42
CA ILE A 131 -4.48 -6.79 5.58
C ILE A 131 -3.57 -5.68 5.07
N SER A 132 -2.75 -5.10 5.94
CA SER A 132 -1.84 -4.00 5.59
C SER A 132 -0.77 -3.82 6.64
N GLY A 133 0.33 -3.18 6.26
CA GLY A 133 1.21 -2.49 7.20
C GLY A 133 0.87 -1.01 7.29
N MET A 134 1.46 -0.34 8.26
CA MET A 134 1.44 1.12 8.39
C MET A 134 2.70 1.59 9.11
N SER A 135 3.41 2.53 8.51
CA SER A 135 4.47 3.25 9.19
C SER A 135 3.89 4.41 10.00
N MET A 136 4.51 4.73 11.14
CA MET A 136 4.12 5.87 11.98
C MET A 136 5.36 6.54 12.59
N GLY A 137 5.40 7.86 12.54
CA GLY A 137 6.49 8.66 13.08
C GLY A 137 6.27 10.14 12.87
N TYR A 138 7.27 10.93 13.17
CA TYR A 138 7.28 12.36 12.82
C TYR A 138 7.67 12.51 11.35
N ALA A 139 7.03 13.47 10.65
CA ALA A 139 7.39 13.76 9.27
C ALA A 139 8.83 14.25 9.16
N ALA A 140 9.59 13.65 8.25
CA ALA A 140 10.86 14.19 7.84
C ALA A 140 10.65 15.36 6.85
N GLU A 141 11.57 16.31 6.82
CA GLU A 141 11.65 17.29 5.75
C GLU A 141 12.16 16.60 4.48
N ALA A 142 11.24 16.14 3.65
CA ALA A 142 11.55 15.41 2.43
C ALA A 142 10.61 15.84 1.29
N PRO A 143 11.13 16.00 0.06
CA PRO A 143 10.34 16.49 -1.08
C PRO A 143 9.08 15.64 -1.33
N GLU A 144 9.17 14.33 -1.18
CA GLU A 144 8.05 13.42 -1.39
C GLU A 144 6.86 13.67 -0.46
N ASN A 145 7.10 14.27 0.71
CA ASN A 145 6.02 14.62 1.66
C ASN A 145 5.22 15.85 1.22
N THR A 146 5.66 16.56 0.18
CA THR A 146 4.94 17.71 -0.38
C THR A 146 3.94 17.31 -1.47
N LEU A 147 3.91 16.04 -1.88
CA LEU A 147 3.03 15.57 -2.94
C LEU A 147 1.56 15.66 -2.54
N VAL A 148 0.83 16.54 -3.21
CA VAL A 148 -0.63 16.60 -3.13
C VAL A 148 -1.21 15.95 -4.39
N SER A 149 -1.77 14.75 -4.23
CA SER A 149 -2.40 14.04 -5.35
C SER A 149 -3.77 14.65 -5.67
N GLU A 150 -4.11 14.70 -6.97
CA GLU A 150 -5.41 15.15 -7.44
C GLU A 150 -6.56 14.33 -6.81
N ARG A 151 -7.68 14.99 -6.61
CA ARG A 151 -8.95 14.39 -6.20
C ARG A 151 -9.97 14.63 -7.29
N VAL A 152 -10.75 13.59 -7.56
CA VAL A 152 -11.89 13.68 -8.47
C VAL A 152 -12.90 14.67 -7.90
N PRO A 153 -13.44 15.61 -8.70
CA PRO A 153 -14.51 16.50 -8.26
C PRO A 153 -15.72 15.73 -7.73
N LEU A 154 -16.42 16.31 -6.76
CA LEU A 154 -17.50 15.61 -6.04
C LEU A 154 -18.63 15.20 -6.99
N ASP A 155 -18.96 16.01 -7.96
CA ASP A 155 -20.01 15.78 -8.96
C ASP A 155 -19.72 14.66 -9.95
N GLU A 156 -18.45 14.24 -10.10
CA GLU A 156 -18.09 13.10 -10.94
C GLU A 156 -18.40 11.72 -10.30
N PHE A 157 -18.53 11.65 -8.97
CA PHE A 157 -18.76 10.38 -8.27
C PHE A 157 -19.92 10.38 -7.29
N THR A 158 -20.66 11.52 -7.17
CA THR A 158 -21.78 11.66 -6.25
C THR A 158 -23.02 12.11 -7.01
N THR A 159 -24.17 11.52 -6.71
CA THR A 159 -25.47 11.96 -7.21
C THR A 159 -26.30 12.45 -6.04
N PHE A 160 -26.77 13.70 -6.09
CA PHE A 160 -27.71 14.24 -5.13
C PHE A 160 -29.13 14.05 -5.67
N LEU A 161 -29.94 13.33 -4.93
CA LEU A 161 -31.37 13.15 -5.24
C LEU A 161 -32.17 14.20 -4.49
N SER A 162 -33.02 14.93 -5.19
CA SER A 162 -33.95 15.92 -4.64
C SER A 162 -35.34 15.35 -4.50
#